data_83f54db8ef4b1eb2fb040b7d358ba57e
#
_entry.id   83f54db8ef4b1eb2fb040b7d358ba57e
#
_cell.length_a   1.000
_cell.length_b   1.000
_cell.length_c   1.000
_cell.angle_alpha   90.00
_cell.angle_beta   90.00
_cell.angle_gamma   90.00
#
_symmetry.space_group_name_H-M   'P 1'
#
loop_
_entity.id
_entity.type
_entity.pdbx_description
1 polymer ?
#
loop_
_entity_poly.entity_id
_entity_poly.type
_entity_poly.pdbx_seq_one_letter_code
_entity_poly.pdbx_strand_id
1 'polypeptide(L)'
;MIDATIDTDVLVVGGGGGGLRAAIEAHAAGARVLVLSKGIVGKSGLTQTAVTGFQVAFGYADPRDNPSVHYADTMRGSYGLANPELVDIFTREGEATVEDIESFGARFDRGDDGKFIQRRLDSSQTYPRSIKKGDSLGTPIMQALRRQMNKCEITRRHEILVTKLLKDGDRISGAVALDFQTGELLEIRARSVIMATGGGGELFPVNSNTPDSTGDGCALALGAGADLVDMEFILMLGHAVMFPETVRGVLFTFQYLLDKGARALFNSDGEPFLSRYDPEGSDNLPRHIYARAIHGE
;
A
#
# COMPACT_ATOMS: atom_id res chain seq x y z
N MET A 1 4.78 25.95 23.01
CA MET A 1 5.71 25.42 24.05
C MET A 1 5.59 23.91 23.98
N ILE A 2 6.66 23.16 24.15
CA ILE A 2 6.56 21.70 24.24
C ILE A 2 5.93 21.34 25.58
N ASP A 3 4.91 20.51 25.56
CA ASP A 3 4.13 20.16 26.75
C ASP A 3 4.62 18.86 27.40
N ALA A 4 5.12 17.93 26.60
CA ALA A 4 5.70 16.67 27.07
C ALA A 4 6.83 16.16 26.17
N THR A 5 7.76 15.39 26.76
CA THR A 5 8.87 14.74 26.06
C THR A 5 8.79 13.23 26.23
N ILE A 6 9.01 12.48 25.16
CA ILE A 6 9.00 11.02 25.11
C ILE A 6 10.31 10.52 24.52
N ASP A 7 10.98 9.60 25.22
CA ASP A 7 12.22 8.98 24.76
C ASP A 7 11.96 7.55 24.23
N THR A 8 12.48 7.24 23.06
CA THR A 8 12.41 5.90 22.44
C THR A 8 13.70 5.59 21.67
N ASP A 9 13.95 4.33 21.33
CA ASP A 9 15.08 3.98 20.45
C ASP A 9 14.68 4.16 18.99
N VAL A 10 13.47 3.71 18.62
CA VAL A 10 12.94 3.82 17.27
C VAL A 10 11.56 4.47 17.30
N LEU A 11 11.41 5.58 16.59
CA LEU A 11 10.13 6.19 16.29
C LEU A 11 9.65 5.71 14.93
N VAL A 12 8.45 5.14 14.86
CA VAL A 12 7.78 4.80 13.60
C VAL A 12 6.63 5.80 13.36
N VAL A 13 6.71 6.54 12.27
CA VAL A 13 5.69 7.53 11.87
C VAL A 13 4.78 6.90 10.82
N GLY A 14 3.57 6.56 11.22
CA GLY A 14 2.56 5.90 10.40
C GLY A 14 2.17 4.52 10.93
N GLY A 15 0.87 4.32 11.12
CA GLY A 15 0.29 3.10 11.71
C GLY A 15 -0.34 2.14 10.67
N GLY A 16 0.02 2.27 9.38
CA GLY A 16 -0.40 1.36 8.30
C GLY A 16 0.42 0.08 8.25
N GLY A 17 0.26 -0.70 7.19
CA GLY A 17 0.93 -2.01 7.03
C GLY A 17 2.45 -1.92 7.12
N GLY A 18 3.07 -0.96 6.43
CA GLY A 18 4.52 -0.76 6.46
C GLY A 18 5.03 -0.37 7.84
N GLY A 19 4.30 0.54 8.54
CA GLY A 19 4.67 0.97 9.88
C GLY A 19 4.57 -0.15 10.92
N LEU A 20 3.51 -0.94 10.89
CA LEU A 20 3.36 -2.08 11.79
C LEU A 20 4.46 -3.12 11.56
N ARG A 21 4.75 -3.44 10.28
CA ARG A 21 5.80 -4.42 9.96
C ARG A 21 7.17 -3.94 10.43
N ALA A 22 7.48 -2.67 10.20
CA ALA A 22 8.73 -2.06 10.64
C ALA A 22 8.85 -2.04 12.18
N ALA A 23 7.76 -1.70 12.88
CA ALA A 23 7.73 -1.69 14.34
C ALA A 23 7.95 -3.08 14.95
N ILE A 24 7.35 -4.12 14.37
CA ILE A 24 7.52 -5.51 14.79
C ILE A 24 8.99 -5.92 14.64
N GLU A 25 9.62 -5.59 13.52
CA GLU A 25 11.03 -5.93 13.26
C GLU A 25 11.97 -5.18 14.19
N ALA A 26 11.78 -3.89 14.36
CA ALA A 26 12.59 -3.08 15.27
C ALA A 26 12.49 -3.60 16.73
N HIS A 27 11.29 -4.01 17.15
CA HIS A 27 11.10 -4.62 18.46
C HIS A 27 11.81 -5.99 18.57
N ALA A 28 11.71 -6.82 17.54
CA ALA A 28 12.41 -8.12 17.51
C ALA A 28 13.94 -7.96 17.56
N ALA A 29 14.47 -6.85 17.04
CA ALA A 29 15.88 -6.46 17.17
C ALA A 29 16.24 -5.87 18.55
N GLY A 30 15.32 -5.85 19.53
CA GLY A 30 15.54 -5.40 20.89
C GLY A 30 15.38 -3.90 21.14
N ALA A 31 14.85 -3.14 20.17
CA ALA A 31 14.62 -1.71 20.34
C ALA A 31 13.34 -1.41 21.12
N ARG A 32 13.34 -0.34 21.93
CA ARG A 32 12.12 0.28 22.44
C ARG A 32 11.48 1.06 21.28
N VAL A 33 10.24 0.70 20.94
CA VAL A 33 9.55 1.25 19.77
C VAL A 33 8.35 2.07 20.17
N LEU A 34 8.23 3.26 19.58
CA LEU A 34 7.03 4.10 19.65
C LEU A 34 6.45 4.23 18.21
N VAL A 35 5.18 3.88 18.05
CA VAL A 35 4.44 4.12 16.81
C VAL A 35 3.48 5.28 17.01
N LEU A 36 3.61 6.30 16.17
CA LEU A 36 2.67 7.42 16.08
C LEU A 36 1.87 7.34 14.78
N SER A 37 0.59 7.59 14.86
CA SER A 37 -0.29 7.63 13.69
C SER A 37 -1.27 8.78 13.79
N LYS A 38 -1.44 9.51 12.70
CA LYS A 38 -2.45 10.55 12.54
C LYS A 38 -3.88 10.02 12.71
N GLY A 39 -4.11 8.78 12.26
CA GLY A 39 -5.33 8.04 12.52
C GLY A 39 -5.11 6.93 13.58
N ILE A 40 -5.92 5.88 13.52
CA ILE A 40 -5.85 4.76 14.47
C ILE A 40 -4.81 3.74 14.00
N VAL A 41 -3.77 3.51 14.81
CA VAL A 41 -2.72 2.51 14.53
C VAL A 41 -3.33 1.14 14.21
N GLY A 42 -3.00 0.61 13.05
CA GLY A 42 -3.45 -0.69 12.57
C GLY A 42 -4.88 -0.72 12.01
N LYS A 43 -5.61 0.40 12.00
CA LYS A 43 -6.97 0.47 11.45
C LYS A 43 -7.13 1.52 10.35
N SER A 44 -6.28 2.53 10.34
CA SER A 44 -6.24 3.57 9.30
C SER A 44 -5.15 3.29 8.26
N GLY A 45 -5.15 4.06 7.18
CA GLY A 45 -4.22 3.93 6.06
C GLY A 45 -4.66 2.94 4.98
N LEU A 46 -4.02 3.04 3.82
CA LEU A 46 -4.43 2.36 2.58
C LEU A 46 -4.34 0.83 2.63
N THR A 47 -3.42 0.27 3.41
CA THR A 47 -3.27 -1.20 3.47
C THR A 47 -4.57 -1.88 3.88
N GLN A 48 -5.37 -1.28 4.79
CA GLN A 48 -6.63 -1.86 5.25
C GLN A 48 -7.65 -2.01 4.11
N THR A 49 -7.63 -1.13 3.11
CA THR A 49 -8.58 -1.08 2.00
C THR A 49 -8.12 -1.83 0.75
N ALA A 50 -6.93 -2.44 0.78
CA ALA A 50 -6.38 -3.16 -0.36
C ALA A 50 -7.24 -4.36 -0.76
N VAL A 51 -7.56 -4.49 -2.06
CA VAL A 51 -8.46 -5.50 -2.61
C VAL A 51 -7.83 -6.40 -3.67
N THR A 52 -6.73 -5.95 -4.31
CA THR A 52 -6.23 -6.62 -5.52
C THR A 52 -5.51 -7.95 -5.25
N GLY A 53 -4.47 -7.97 -4.46
CA GLY A 53 -3.73 -9.19 -4.12
C GLY A 53 -2.23 -8.97 -4.02
N PHE A 54 -1.54 -9.86 -3.31
CA PHE A 54 -0.09 -9.98 -3.39
C PHE A 54 0.32 -10.59 -4.71
N GLN A 55 1.27 -9.97 -5.37
CA GLN A 55 1.88 -10.48 -6.60
C GLN A 55 3.13 -11.29 -6.23
N VAL A 56 3.03 -12.62 -6.23
CA VAL A 56 4.13 -13.50 -5.84
C VAL A 56 4.20 -14.72 -6.76
N ALA A 57 5.39 -14.96 -7.30
CA ALA A 57 5.64 -15.99 -8.31
C ALA A 57 5.90 -17.36 -7.67
N PHE A 58 4.91 -17.95 -7.00
CA PHE A 58 5.00 -19.31 -6.44
C PHE A 58 5.05 -20.42 -7.49
N GLY A 59 4.71 -20.15 -8.73
CA GLY A 59 4.63 -21.16 -9.78
C GLY A 59 3.51 -22.22 -9.58
N TYR A 60 2.52 -21.97 -8.72
CA TYR A 60 1.48 -22.95 -8.44
C TYR A 60 0.41 -23.04 -9.53
N ALA A 61 0.05 -21.90 -10.15
CA ALA A 61 -0.87 -21.86 -11.27
C ALA A 61 -0.19 -22.25 -12.60
N ASP A 62 1.07 -21.90 -12.76
CA ASP A 62 1.91 -22.28 -13.89
C ASP A 62 3.38 -22.44 -13.41
N PRO A 63 3.97 -23.64 -13.54
CA PRO A 63 5.32 -23.90 -13.02
C PRO A 63 6.44 -23.15 -13.75
N ARG A 64 6.14 -22.46 -14.83
CA ARG A 64 7.08 -21.58 -15.54
C ARG A 64 7.20 -20.22 -14.86
N ASP A 65 6.22 -19.83 -14.01
CA ASP A 65 6.30 -18.60 -13.26
C ASP A 65 7.35 -18.69 -12.14
N ASN A 66 8.18 -17.68 -12.05
CA ASN A 66 9.27 -17.59 -11.09
C ASN A 66 9.67 -16.11 -10.88
N PRO A 67 10.52 -15.80 -9.88
CA PRO A 67 10.95 -14.42 -9.62
C PRO A 67 11.56 -13.69 -10.83
N SER A 68 12.26 -14.39 -11.73
CA SER A 68 12.87 -13.76 -12.91
C SER A 68 11.82 -13.35 -13.94
N VAL A 69 10.75 -14.16 -14.12
CA VAL A 69 9.61 -13.80 -14.97
C VAL A 69 8.84 -12.65 -14.35
N HIS A 70 8.65 -12.67 -13.02
CA HIS A 70 8.02 -11.57 -12.30
C HIS A 70 8.80 -10.27 -12.45
N TYR A 71 10.13 -10.34 -12.33
CA TYR A 71 11.03 -9.20 -12.58
C TYR A 71 10.85 -8.64 -14.00
N ALA A 72 10.91 -9.50 -15.01
CA ALA A 72 10.76 -9.09 -16.41
C ALA A 72 9.40 -8.43 -16.68
N ASP A 73 8.31 -8.98 -16.13
CA ASP A 73 6.97 -8.41 -16.23
C ASP A 73 6.90 -7.02 -15.57
N THR A 74 7.48 -6.88 -14.37
CA THR A 74 7.47 -5.61 -13.63
C THR A 74 8.28 -4.54 -14.35
N MET A 75 9.48 -4.88 -14.87
CA MET A 75 10.31 -3.95 -15.65
C MET A 75 9.62 -3.54 -16.96
N ARG A 76 8.95 -4.48 -17.63
CA ARG A 76 8.17 -4.18 -18.84
C ARG A 76 6.97 -3.28 -18.50
N GLY A 77 6.22 -3.59 -17.44
CA GLY A 77 5.05 -2.83 -17.02
C GLY A 77 5.37 -1.42 -16.52
N SER A 78 6.58 -1.19 -16.03
CA SER A 78 7.08 0.13 -15.67
C SER A 78 7.72 0.90 -16.84
N TYR A 79 7.70 0.34 -18.04
CA TYR A 79 8.40 0.93 -19.20
C TYR A 79 9.88 1.21 -18.97
N GLY A 80 10.53 0.42 -18.11
CA GLY A 80 11.93 0.58 -17.73
C GLY A 80 12.23 1.73 -16.76
N LEU A 81 11.20 2.36 -16.19
CA LEU A 81 11.36 3.49 -15.25
C LEU A 81 11.55 3.03 -13.79
N ALA A 82 11.17 1.80 -13.46
CA ALA A 82 11.35 1.28 -12.11
C ALA A 82 12.85 1.08 -11.79
N ASN A 83 13.22 1.27 -10.52
CA ASN A 83 14.56 0.95 -10.03
C ASN A 83 14.79 -0.57 -10.09
N PRO A 84 15.76 -1.06 -10.90
CA PRO A 84 15.98 -2.49 -11.09
C PRO A 84 16.35 -3.25 -9.81
N GLU A 85 17.12 -2.62 -8.91
CA GLU A 85 17.53 -3.24 -7.65
C GLU A 85 16.34 -3.45 -6.72
N LEU A 86 15.45 -2.47 -6.61
CA LEU A 86 14.23 -2.59 -5.81
C LEU A 86 13.27 -3.63 -6.39
N VAL A 87 13.16 -3.71 -7.73
CA VAL A 87 12.34 -4.73 -8.39
C VAL A 87 12.89 -6.12 -8.14
N ASP A 88 14.22 -6.29 -8.18
CA ASP A 88 14.88 -7.57 -7.90
C ASP A 88 14.59 -8.05 -6.46
N ILE A 89 14.77 -7.19 -5.47
CA ILE A 89 14.45 -7.48 -4.07
C ILE A 89 12.96 -7.84 -3.93
N PHE A 90 12.08 -7.00 -4.45
CA PHE A 90 10.63 -7.18 -4.38
C PHE A 90 10.18 -8.55 -4.94
N THR A 91 10.75 -8.97 -6.07
CA THR A 91 10.33 -10.20 -6.74
C THR A 91 10.92 -11.45 -6.12
N ARG A 92 12.13 -11.39 -5.54
CA ARG A 92 12.77 -12.52 -4.88
C ARG A 92 12.25 -12.76 -3.46
N GLU A 93 11.92 -11.70 -2.71
CA GLU A 93 11.51 -11.82 -1.32
C GLU A 93 10.00 -12.05 -1.16
N GLY A 94 9.26 -12.12 -2.27
CA GLY A 94 7.81 -12.23 -2.25
C GLY A 94 7.30 -13.45 -1.48
N GLU A 95 7.89 -14.64 -1.70
CA GLU A 95 7.49 -15.88 -1.03
C GLU A 95 7.72 -15.77 0.49
N ALA A 96 8.93 -15.41 0.90
CA ALA A 96 9.27 -15.24 2.30
C ALA A 96 8.40 -14.19 3.00
N THR A 97 8.04 -13.11 2.30
CA THR A 97 7.13 -12.08 2.82
C THR A 97 5.73 -12.64 3.08
N VAL A 98 5.20 -13.49 2.21
CA VAL A 98 3.90 -14.14 2.41
C VAL A 98 3.93 -15.12 3.57
N GLU A 99 4.99 -15.92 3.67
CA GLU A 99 5.19 -16.88 4.78
C GLU A 99 5.28 -16.15 6.12
N ASP A 100 6.00 -15.02 6.17
CA ASP A 100 6.13 -14.20 7.38
C ASP A 100 4.74 -13.67 7.83
N ILE A 101 3.96 -13.10 6.92
CA ILE A 101 2.61 -12.60 7.23
C ILE A 101 1.65 -13.75 7.60
N GLU A 102 1.76 -14.94 6.99
CA GLU A 102 0.99 -16.12 7.40
C GLU A 102 1.41 -16.62 8.80
N SER A 103 2.69 -16.50 9.17
CA SER A 103 3.16 -16.84 10.51
C SER A 103 2.51 -15.97 11.59
N PHE A 104 2.18 -14.72 11.26
CA PHE A 104 1.42 -13.81 12.12
C PHE A 104 -0.09 -14.10 12.12
N GLY A 105 -0.53 -15.05 11.30
CA GLY A 105 -1.92 -15.54 11.27
C GLY A 105 -2.77 -14.99 10.13
N ALA A 106 -2.17 -14.36 9.11
CA ALA A 106 -2.90 -14.11 7.85
C ALA A 106 -3.30 -15.45 7.22
N ARG A 107 -4.36 -15.42 6.42
CA ARG A 107 -4.78 -16.59 5.63
C ARG A 107 -5.21 -16.10 4.26
N PHE A 108 -4.74 -16.78 3.23
CA PHE A 108 -5.08 -16.55 1.83
C PHE A 108 -5.84 -17.75 1.28
N ASP A 109 -6.54 -17.56 0.16
CA ASP A 109 -7.33 -18.63 -0.46
C ASP A 109 -6.39 -19.73 -0.98
N ARG A 110 -6.79 -20.99 -0.69
CA ARG A 110 -6.07 -22.19 -1.13
C ARG A 110 -7.03 -23.13 -1.85
N GLY A 111 -6.49 -23.86 -2.81
CA GLY A 111 -7.19 -24.97 -3.47
C GLY A 111 -7.25 -26.21 -2.59
N ASP A 112 -7.88 -27.26 -3.11
CA ASP A 112 -8.01 -28.56 -2.44
C ASP A 112 -6.65 -29.25 -2.24
N ASP A 113 -5.66 -28.88 -3.05
CA ASP A 113 -4.26 -29.33 -2.95
C ASP A 113 -3.45 -28.56 -1.88
N GLY A 114 -4.06 -27.62 -1.17
CA GLY A 114 -3.45 -26.77 -0.15
C GLY A 114 -2.58 -25.65 -0.67
N LYS A 115 -2.38 -25.52 -1.98
CA LYS A 115 -1.62 -24.43 -2.60
C LYS A 115 -2.44 -23.15 -2.68
N PHE A 116 -1.75 -21.98 -2.73
CA PHE A 116 -2.42 -20.71 -2.95
C PHE A 116 -3.14 -20.68 -4.31
N ILE A 117 -4.36 -20.17 -4.32
CA ILE A 117 -5.07 -19.88 -5.56
C ILE A 117 -4.47 -18.61 -6.15
N GLN A 118 -3.72 -18.75 -7.23
CA GLN A 118 -3.11 -17.64 -7.97
C GLN A 118 -4.02 -17.20 -9.12
N ARG A 119 -4.29 -15.90 -9.21
CA ARG A 119 -5.13 -15.29 -10.24
C ARG A 119 -4.32 -14.31 -11.08
N ARG A 120 -4.72 -14.10 -12.31
CA ARG A 120 -4.18 -13.03 -13.15
C ARG A 120 -4.82 -11.71 -12.73
N LEU A 121 -4.00 -10.67 -12.53
CA LEU A 121 -4.50 -9.34 -12.19
C LEU A 121 -4.87 -8.54 -13.44
N ASP A 122 -3.97 -8.53 -14.44
CA ASP A 122 -4.17 -7.88 -15.74
C ASP A 122 -3.27 -8.51 -16.82
N SER A 123 -3.36 -8.02 -18.05
CA SER A 123 -2.61 -8.54 -19.19
C SER A 123 -1.11 -8.25 -19.15
N SER A 124 -0.63 -7.40 -18.23
CA SER A 124 0.81 -7.16 -18.06
C SER A 124 1.55 -8.35 -17.45
N GLN A 125 0.83 -9.24 -16.77
CA GLN A 125 1.39 -10.46 -16.19
C GLN A 125 1.48 -11.60 -17.22
N THR A 126 2.64 -12.19 -17.33
CA THR A 126 2.83 -13.40 -18.17
C THR A 126 2.07 -14.59 -17.57
N TYR A 127 2.13 -14.78 -16.25
CA TYR A 127 1.45 -15.87 -15.54
C TYR A 127 0.61 -15.35 -14.36
N PRO A 128 -0.43 -16.11 -13.94
CA PRO A 128 -1.20 -15.77 -12.74
C PRO A 128 -0.34 -15.86 -11.48
N ARG A 129 -0.28 -14.79 -10.67
CA ARG A 129 0.51 -14.75 -9.44
C ARG A 129 -0.14 -13.99 -8.29
N SER A 130 -1.33 -13.45 -8.49
CA SER A 130 -2.05 -12.68 -7.47
C SER A 130 -2.74 -13.60 -6.47
N ILE A 131 -2.40 -13.48 -5.19
CA ILE A 131 -3.05 -14.19 -4.07
C ILE A 131 -3.80 -13.21 -3.18
N LYS A 132 -4.97 -13.61 -2.68
CA LYS A 132 -5.82 -12.81 -1.78
C LYS A 132 -6.72 -13.70 -0.93
N LYS A 133 -7.55 -13.11 -0.07
CA LYS A 133 -8.60 -13.80 0.68
C LYS A 133 -9.97 -13.25 0.29
N GLY A 134 -10.75 -14.06 -0.43
CA GLY A 134 -12.02 -13.59 -0.99
C GLY A 134 -11.81 -12.34 -1.84
N ASP A 135 -12.53 -11.27 -1.52
CA ASP A 135 -12.43 -9.98 -2.21
C ASP A 135 -11.54 -8.97 -1.49
N SER A 136 -10.71 -9.42 -0.53
CA SER A 136 -9.83 -8.56 0.25
C SER A 136 -8.41 -9.09 0.31
N LEU A 137 -7.45 -8.17 0.24
CA LEU A 137 -6.05 -8.41 0.60
C LEU A 137 -5.71 -7.76 1.93
N GLY A 138 -6.13 -6.53 2.13
CA GLY A 138 -5.71 -5.69 3.25
C GLY A 138 -6.19 -6.18 4.60
N THR A 139 -7.42 -6.64 4.68
CA THR A 139 -8.01 -7.11 5.94
C THR A 139 -7.22 -8.25 6.60
N PRO A 140 -6.90 -9.38 5.93
CA PRO A 140 -6.11 -10.45 6.55
C PRO A 140 -4.71 -10.00 6.95
N ILE A 141 -4.05 -9.15 6.15
CA ILE A 141 -2.73 -8.61 6.47
C ILE A 141 -2.78 -7.75 7.73
N MET A 142 -3.67 -6.76 7.76
CA MET A 142 -3.76 -5.84 8.90
C MET A 142 -4.20 -6.54 10.18
N GLN A 143 -5.05 -7.57 10.08
CA GLN A 143 -5.40 -8.39 11.24
C GLN A 143 -4.19 -9.18 11.76
N ALA A 144 -3.39 -9.76 10.89
CA ALA A 144 -2.18 -10.50 11.25
C ALA A 144 -1.14 -9.59 11.91
N LEU A 145 -0.83 -8.44 11.29
CA LEU A 145 0.10 -7.46 11.83
C LEU A 145 -0.35 -6.94 13.20
N ARG A 146 -1.65 -6.63 13.38
CA ARG A 146 -2.19 -6.22 14.69
C ARG A 146 -2.07 -7.31 15.74
N ARG A 147 -2.35 -8.58 15.37
CA ARG A 147 -2.18 -9.72 16.30
C ARG A 147 -0.73 -9.84 16.74
N GLN A 148 0.21 -9.75 15.80
CA GLN A 148 1.63 -9.84 16.14
C GLN A 148 2.07 -8.65 16.99
N MET A 149 1.70 -7.43 16.61
CA MET A 149 2.00 -6.23 17.39
C MET A 149 1.45 -6.28 18.82
N ASN A 150 0.28 -6.92 19.03
CA ASN A 150 -0.31 -7.09 20.35
C ASN A 150 0.47 -8.06 21.27
N LYS A 151 1.33 -8.90 20.69
CA LYS A 151 2.24 -9.79 21.44
C LYS A 151 3.56 -9.09 21.79
N CYS A 152 3.83 -7.94 21.21
CA CYS A 152 5.05 -7.17 21.38
C CYS A 152 4.81 -6.00 22.34
N GLU A 153 5.83 -5.65 23.14
CA GLU A 153 5.80 -4.46 23.99
C GLU A 153 6.13 -3.19 23.20
N ILE A 154 5.25 -2.87 22.23
CA ILE A 154 5.35 -1.69 21.37
C ILE A 154 4.38 -0.62 21.85
N THR A 155 4.93 0.54 22.22
CA THR A 155 4.12 1.71 22.59
C THR A 155 3.49 2.30 21.32
N ARG A 156 2.20 2.62 21.38
CA ARG A 156 1.45 3.20 20.26
C ARG A 156 0.56 4.33 20.72
N ARG A 157 0.55 5.41 19.93
CA ARG A 157 -0.34 6.54 20.13
C ARG A 157 -1.11 6.81 18.84
N HIS A 158 -2.39 7.02 18.99
CA HIS A 158 -3.36 7.31 17.94
C HIS A 158 -3.62 8.81 17.90
N GLU A 159 -4.06 9.30 16.74
CA GLU A 159 -4.47 10.68 16.54
C GLU A 159 -3.35 11.69 16.87
N ILE A 160 -2.12 11.28 16.57
CA ILE A 160 -0.90 12.07 16.74
C ILE A 160 -0.32 12.42 15.38
N LEU A 161 -0.30 13.70 15.05
CA LEU A 161 0.29 14.21 13.82
C LEU A 161 1.74 14.62 14.07
N VAL A 162 2.69 13.96 13.43
CA VAL A 162 4.07 14.46 13.37
C VAL A 162 4.12 15.69 12.47
N THR A 163 4.59 16.81 13.01
CA THR A 163 4.61 18.11 12.33
C THR A 163 6.00 18.54 11.90
N LYS A 164 7.05 17.97 12.51
CA LYS A 164 8.44 18.30 12.20
C LYS A 164 9.37 17.16 12.60
N LEU A 165 10.37 16.88 11.78
CA LEU A 165 11.52 16.06 12.17
C LEU A 165 12.58 16.94 12.83
N LEU A 166 13.15 16.46 13.93
CA LEU A 166 14.23 17.14 14.67
C LEU A 166 15.58 16.65 14.17
N LYS A 167 16.53 17.56 14.11
CA LYS A 167 17.93 17.27 13.70
C LYS A 167 18.89 17.67 14.80
N ASP A 168 19.95 16.88 14.92
CA ASP A 168 21.18 17.20 15.64
C ASP A 168 22.34 17.12 14.63
N GLY A 169 22.80 18.25 14.14
CA GLY A 169 23.67 18.35 12.97
C GLY A 169 22.96 17.81 11.72
N ASP A 170 23.57 16.84 11.04
CA ASP A 170 23.01 16.17 9.86
C ASP A 170 22.18 14.94 10.18
N ARG A 171 22.03 14.60 11.45
CA ARG A 171 21.32 13.40 11.89
C ARG A 171 19.93 13.74 12.39
N ILE A 172 18.94 12.90 12.03
CA ILE A 172 17.61 12.97 12.64
C ILE A 172 17.71 12.47 14.08
N SER A 173 17.18 13.25 15.03
CA SER A 173 17.21 12.99 16.46
C SER A 173 15.82 12.78 17.10
N GLY A 174 14.76 12.89 16.28
CA GLY A 174 13.40 12.74 16.75
C GLY A 174 12.37 13.51 15.93
N ALA A 175 11.29 13.88 16.59
CA ALA A 175 10.19 14.61 15.96
C ALA A 175 9.45 15.52 16.94
N VAL A 176 8.73 16.52 16.43
CA VAL A 176 7.64 17.21 17.13
C VAL A 176 6.32 16.70 16.59
N ALA A 177 5.37 16.46 17.46
CA ALA A 177 4.05 15.98 17.11
C ALA A 177 2.95 16.74 17.85
N LEU A 178 1.77 16.82 17.23
CA LEU A 178 0.56 17.39 17.81
C LEU A 178 -0.39 16.24 18.18
N ASP A 179 -0.82 16.20 19.41
CA ASP A 179 -1.89 15.32 19.88
C ASP A 179 -3.24 15.98 19.56
N PHE A 180 -4.05 15.34 18.70
CA PHE A 180 -5.34 15.87 18.29
C PHE A 180 -6.40 15.84 19.39
N GLN A 181 -6.23 14.98 20.39
CA GLN A 181 -7.21 14.86 21.48
C GLN A 181 -7.01 15.95 22.54
N THR A 182 -5.75 16.26 22.86
CA THR A 182 -5.41 17.19 23.94
C THR A 182 -4.99 18.57 23.44
N GLY A 183 -4.56 18.67 22.17
CA GLY A 183 -3.94 19.86 21.61
C GLY A 183 -2.50 20.09 22.04
N GLU A 184 -1.90 19.14 22.78
CA GLU A 184 -0.53 19.23 23.27
C GLU A 184 0.51 19.02 22.18
N LEU A 185 1.62 19.74 22.30
CA LEU A 185 2.82 19.52 21.48
C LEU A 185 3.79 18.61 22.21
N LEU A 186 4.10 17.50 21.55
CA LEU A 186 5.00 16.45 22.05
C LEU A 186 6.36 16.54 21.38
N GLU A 187 7.44 16.50 22.13
CA GLU A 187 8.77 16.23 21.63
C GLU A 187 9.08 14.74 21.79
N ILE A 188 9.42 14.10 20.69
CA ILE A 188 9.85 12.70 20.69
C ILE A 188 11.33 12.68 20.38
N ARG A 189 12.14 12.16 21.32
CA ARG A 189 13.56 11.91 21.11
C ARG A 189 13.76 10.47 20.70
N ALA A 190 14.41 10.26 19.57
CA ALA A 190 14.61 8.93 19.01
C ALA A 190 16.02 8.80 18.39
N ARG A 191 16.61 7.62 18.54
CA ARG A 191 17.89 7.31 17.89
C ARG A 191 17.73 7.08 16.40
N SER A 192 16.54 6.61 15.98
CA SER A 192 16.17 6.39 14.59
C SER A 192 14.70 6.71 14.36
N VAL A 193 14.37 7.22 13.17
CA VAL A 193 12.99 7.48 12.76
C VAL A 193 12.70 6.73 11.46
N ILE A 194 11.65 5.94 11.47
CA ILE A 194 11.15 5.22 10.29
C ILE A 194 9.91 5.96 9.78
N MET A 195 10.00 6.47 8.56
CA MET A 195 8.89 7.12 7.89
C MET A 195 8.05 6.07 7.15
N ALA A 196 6.81 5.86 7.60
CA ALA A 196 5.86 4.90 7.03
C ALA A 196 4.47 5.56 6.82
N THR A 197 4.47 6.82 6.43
CA THR A 197 3.32 7.72 6.37
C THR A 197 2.37 7.47 5.20
N GLY A 198 2.72 6.55 4.29
CA GLY A 198 1.93 6.28 3.07
C GLY A 198 2.08 7.36 2.01
N GLY A 199 1.11 7.44 1.11
CA GLY A 199 1.13 8.35 -0.03
C GLY A 199 0.36 9.65 0.18
N GLY A 200 0.11 10.37 -0.94
CA GLY A 200 -0.55 11.68 -0.96
C GLY A 200 -1.79 11.75 -1.84
N GLY A 201 -2.53 10.65 -2.02
CA GLY A 201 -3.69 10.63 -2.92
C GLY A 201 -4.82 11.58 -2.52
N GLU A 202 -4.95 11.91 -1.24
CA GLU A 202 -5.95 12.85 -0.72
C GLU A 202 -5.67 14.32 -1.10
N LEU A 203 -4.53 14.60 -1.73
CA LEU A 203 -4.27 15.90 -2.37
C LEU A 203 -5.17 16.16 -3.59
N PHE A 204 -5.82 15.12 -4.12
CA PHE A 204 -6.71 15.20 -5.28
C PHE A 204 -8.19 15.14 -4.83
N PRO A 205 -9.06 16.01 -5.38
CA PRO A 205 -10.46 16.11 -4.94
C PRO A 205 -11.31 14.86 -5.27
N VAL A 206 -10.86 14.07 -6.24
CA VAL A 206 -11.46 12.78 -6.58
C VAL A 206 -10.38 11.73 -6.48
N ASN A 207 -10.47 10.89 -5.47
CA ASN A 207 -9.50 9.85 -5.23
C ASN A 207 -10.14 8.63 -4.53
N SER A 208 -9.41 7.54 -4.45
CA SER A 208 -9.80 6.30 -3.78
C SER A 208 -8.97 6.02 -2.53
N ASN A 209 -8.25 7.03 -2.04
CA ASN A 209 -7.39 6.91 -0.88
C ASN A 209 -8.18 7.11 0.42
N THR A 210 -7.56 6.79 1.52
CA THR A 210 -8.11 7.07 2.84
C THR A 210 -7.80 8.51 3.24
N PRO A 211 -8.64 9.17 4.07
CA PRO A 211 -8.42 10.55 4.52
C PRO A 211 -7.06 10.82 5.15
N ASP A 212 -6.36 9.77 5.57
CA ASP A 212 -5.01 9.87 6.14
C ASP A 212 -3.90 10.07 5.11
N SER A 213 -4.17 9.87 3.81
CA SER A 213 -3.15 9.87 2.73
C SER A 213 -2.90 11.28 2.20
N THR A 214 -2.45 12.19 3.03
CA THR A 214 -2.29 13.63 2.73
C THR A 214 -0.87 14.05 2.34
N GLY A 215 0.08 13.09 2.18
CA GLY A 215 1.44 13.40 1.72
C GLY A 215 2.37 14.02 2.78
N ASP A 216 1.98 14.03 4.04
CA ASP A 216 2.74 14.65 5.14
C ASP A 216 4.19 14.15 5.22
N GLY A 217 4.40 12.87 4.95
CA GLY A 217 5.73 12.27 5.01
C GLY A 217 6.71 12.86 4.00
N CYS A 218 6.25 13.16 2.79
CA CYS A 218 7.08 13.82 1.78
C CYS A 218 7.49 15.23 2.25
N ALA A 219 6.54 15.99 2.79
CA ALA A 219 6.81 17.32 3.32
C ALA A 219 7.79 17.30 4.50
N LEU A 220 7.62 16.36 5.42
CA LEU A 220 8.51 16.16 6.57
C LEU A 220 9.92 15.76 6.13
N ALA A 221 10.04 14.84 5.19
CA ALA A 221 11.31 14.36 4.69
C ALA A 221 12.07 15.47 3.94
N LEU A 222 11.38 16.19 3.04
CA LEU A 222 11.95 17.36 2.33
C LEU A 222 12.40 18.43 3.32
N GLY A 223 11.57 18.76 4.32
CA GLY A 223 11.91 19.75 5.36
C GLY A 223 13.10 19.33 6.24
N ALA A 224 13.41 18.05 6.31
CA ALA A 224 14.57 17.49 6.98
C ALA A 224 15.81 17.40 6.10
N GLY A 225 15.68 17.70 4.79
CA GLY A 225 16.78 17.72 3.81
C GLY A 225 16.95 16.44 3.02
N ALA A 226 15.92 15.57 2.97
CA ALA A 226 15.93 14.42 2.09
C ALA A 226 15.57 14.80 0.65
N ASP A 227 16.14 14.11 -0.32
CA ASP A 227 15.72 14.20 -1.72
C ASP A 227 14.42 13.41 -1.91
N LEU A 228 13.54 13.92 -2.77
CA LEU A 228 12.32 13.24 -3.20
C LEU A 228 12.45 12.81 -4.65
N VAL A 229 12.03 11.59 -4.96
CA VAL A 229 12.06 11.03 -6.31
C VAL A 229 10.66 10.60 -6.73
N ASP A 230 10.43 10.52 -8.05
CA ASP A 230 9.20 10.01 -8.65
C ASP A 230 7.92 10.78 -8.26
N MET A 231 8.05 12.05 -7.87
CA MET A 231 6.93 12.87 -7.41
C MET A 231 5.92 13.22 -8.53
N GLU A 232 6.30 13.05 -9.78
CA GLU A 232 5.45 13.22 -10.96
C GLU A 232 4.52 12.03 -11.23
N PHE A 233 4.77 10.87 -10.60
CA PHE A 233 3.97 9.66 -10.84
C PHE A 233 2.67 9.68 -10.04
N ILE A 234 1.56 9.78 -10.77
CA ILE A 234 0.20 9.69 -10.24
C ILE A 234 -0.50 8.53 -10.92
N LEU A 235 -0.94 7.53 -10.13
CA LEU A 235 -1.72 6.42 -10.67
C LEU A 235 -3.19 6.83 -10.83
N MET A 236 -3.64 6.94 -12.07
CA MET A 236 -5.04 7.13 -12.40
C MET A 236 -5.74 5.77 -12.49
N LEU A 237 -6.73 5.54 -11.62
CA LEU A 237 -7.59 4.36 -11.65
C LEU A 237 -8.96 4.75 -12.18
N GLY A 238 -9.32 4.24 -13.36
CA GLY A 238 -10.60 4.49 -14.00
C GLY A 238 -11.79 3.73 -13.41
N HIS A 239 -11.67 3.08 -12.26
CA HIS A 239 -12.68 2.16 -11.73
C HIS A 239 -13.19 2.54 -10.34
N ALA A 240 -13.44 3.82 -10.10
CA ALA A 240 -14.06 4.26 -8.86
C ALA A 240 -15.54 4.58 -9.07
N VAL A 241 -16.36 4.23 -8.10
CA VAL A 241 -17.78 4.65 -8.09
C VAL A 241 -17.84 6.15 -7.93
N MET A 242 -18.55 6.83 -8.84
CA MET A 242 -18.77 8.28 -8.79
C MET A 242 -20.14 8.61 -8.23
N PHE A 243 -21.10 7.70 -8.37
CA PHE A 243 -22.49 7.89 -7.95
C PHE A 243 -23.05 6.63 -7.26
N PRO A 244 -23.87 6.76 -6.21
CA PRO A 244 -24.18 7.95 -5.45
C PRO A 244 -22.99 8.49 -4.65
N GLU A 245 -22.99 9.76 -4.25
CA GLU A 245 -21.88 10.40 -3.53
C GLU A 245 -21.47 9.70 -2.24
N THR A 246 -22.41 9.02 -1.59
CA THR A 246 -22.16 8.26 -0.35
C THR A 246 -21.15 7.10 -0.52
N VAL A 247 -20.90 6.66 -1.74
CA VAL A 247 -19.93 5.58 -2.08
C VAL A 247 -18.91 6.08 -3.11
N ARG A 248 -18.77 7.38 -3.29
CA ARG A 248 -17.78 7.98 -4.18
C ARG A 248 -16.37 7.57 -3.75
N GLY A 249 -15.54 7.20 -4.72
CA GLY A 249 -14.17 6.75 -4.48
C GLY A 249 -14.04 5.28 -4.08
N VAL A 250 -15.14 4.56 -3.84
CA VAL A 250 -15.06 3.11 -3.62
C VAL A 250 -14.54 2.44 -4.88
N LEU A 251 -13.42 1.73 -4.73
CA LEU A 251 -12.80 0.98 -5.82
C LEU A 251 -13.51 -0.36 -6.05
N PHE A 252 -13.74 -0.66 -7.31
CA PHE A 252 -13.93 -2.02 -7.77
C PHE A 252 -13.03 -2.27 -8.98
N THR A 253 -12.47 -3.46 -9.11
CA THR A 253 -11.68 -3.80 -10.29
C THR A 253 -12.63 -4.20 -11.43
N PHE A 254 -12.29 -3.86 -12.67
CA PHE A 254 -13.09 -4.29 -13.83
C PHE A 254 -13.16 -5.83 -13.90
N GLN A 255 -12.10 -6.51 -13.52
CA GLN A 255 -12.09 -7.97 -13.39
C GLN A 255 -13.21 -8.47 -12.46
N TYR A 256 -13.46 -7.78 -11.34
CA TYR A 256 -14.58 -8.13 -10.46
C TYR A 256 -15.93 -8.01 -11.17
N LEU A 257 -16.11 -6.98 -12.00
CA LEU A 257 -17.32 -6.83 -12.79
C LEU A 257 -17.46 -7.92 -13.85
N LEU A 258 -16.37 -8.29 -14.53
CA LEU A 258 -16.35 -9.40 -15.49
C LEU A 258 -16.70 -10.73 -14.80
N ASP A 259 -16.12 -11.00 -13.65
CA ASP A 259 -16.41 -12.20 -12.83
C ASP A 259 -17.88 -12.26 -12.40
N LYS A 260 -18.55 -11.11 -12.30
CA LYS A 260 -20.00 -10.99 -12.01
C LYS A 260 -20.88 -10.91 -13.26
N GLY A 261 -20.31 -11.10 -14.44
CA GLY A 261 -21.04 -11.19 -15.70
C GLY A 261 -21.16 -9.88 -16.48
N ALA A 262 -20.45 -8.82 -16.10
CA ALA A 262 -20.33 -7.64 -16.95
C ALA A 262 -19.63 -8.01 -18.27
N ARG A 263 -20.12 -7.41 -19.37
CA ARG A 263 -19.61 -7.74 -20.73
C ARG A 263 -18.87 -6.59 -21.39
N ALA A 264 -19.17 -5.34 -21.00
CA ALA A 264 -18.55 -4.16 -21.59
C ALA A 264 -18.69 -2.94 -20.66
N LEU A 265 -17.85 -1.95 -20.90
CA LEU A 265 -18.06 -0.57 -20.45
C LEU A 265 -18.71 0.19 -21.62
N PHE A 266 -19.65 1.05 -21.31
CA PHE A 266 -20.39 1.86 -22.27
C PHE A 266 -20.11 3.34 -22.02
N ASN A 267 -19.99 4.11 -23.08
CA ASN A 267 -19.92 5.57 -23.02
C ASN A 267 -21.33 6.19 -22.79
N SER A 268 -21.39 7.51 -22.77
CA SER A 268 -22.67 8.25 -22.58
C SER A 268 -23.68 7.98 -23.67
N ASP A 269 -23.25 7.58 -24.86
CA ASP A 269 -24.10 7.26 -26.01
C ASP A 269 -24.58 5.81 -26.01
N GLY A 270 -24.16 5.01 -25.01
CA GLY A 270 -24.52 3.61 -24.87
C GLY A 270 -23.69 2.67 -25.77
N GLU A 271 -22.56 3.13 -26.27
CA GLU A 271 -21.68 2.34 -27.13
C GLU A 271 -20.56 1.68 -26.32
N PRO A 272 -20.25 0.39 -26.57
CA PRO A 272 -19.08 -0.26 -25.98
C PRO A 272 -17.80 0.30 -26.61
N PHE A 273 -16.91 0.86 -25.80
CA PHE A 273 -15.77 1.62 -26.33
C PHE A 273 -14.40 0.97 -26.14
N LEU A 274 -14.25 0.01 -25.25
CA LEU A 274 -12.93 -0.57 -24.92
C LEU A 274 -12.18 -1.14 -26.13
N SER A 275 -12.88 -1.73 -27.08
CA SER A 275 -12.28 -2.27 -28.31
C SER A 275 -11.60 -1.23 -29.20
N ARG A 276 -11.90 0.05 -29.03
CA ARG A 276 -11.20 1.15 -29.73
C ARG A 276 -9.79 1.36 -29.19
N TYR A 277 -9.55 1.01 -27.91
CA TYR A 277 -8.28 1.18 -27.19
C TYR A 277 -7.51 -0.13 -27.05
N ASP A 278 -8.16 -1.25 -27.27
CA ASP A 278 -7.61 -2.60 -27.31
C ASP A 278 -8.21 -3.41 -28.45
N PRO A 279 -7.65 -3.30 -29.66
CA PRO A 279 -8.12 -4.05 -30.83
C PRO A 279 -7.95 -5.57 -30.69
N GLU A 280 -7.05 -6.03 -29.83
CA GLU A 280 -6.82 -7.46 -29.58
C GLU A 280 -7.85 -8.09 -28.64
N GLY A 281 -8.71 -7.25 -28.02
CA GLY A 281 -9.86 -7.68 -27.25
C GLY A 281 -9.48 -8.39 -25.94
N SER A 282 -8.42 -7.95 -25.27
CA SER A 282 -8.10 -8.47 -23.94
C SER A 282 -9.12 -7.95 -22.92
N ASP A 283 -9.88 -8.83 -22.32
CA ASP A 283 -10.85 -8.48 -21.27
C ASP A 283 -10.19 -7.89 -20.01
N ASN A 284 -8.87 -7.73 -20.01
CA ASN A 284 -8.08 -7.37 -18.81
C ASN A 284 -6.92 -6.43 -19.13
N LEU A 285 -7.24 -5.22 -19.52
CA LEU A 285 -6.29 -4.18 -19.91
C LEU A 285 -5.41 -3.70 -18.73
N PRO A 286 -4.17 -3.24 -19.03
CA PRO A 286 -3.37 -2.48 -18.07
C PRO A 286 -4.11 -1.22 -17.61
N ARG A 287 -3.93 -0.85 -16.34
CA ARG A 287 -4.67 0.26 -15.70
C ARG A 287 -4.57 1.58 -16.44
N HIS A 288 -3.40 1.90 -16.96
CA HIS A 288 -3.19 3.16 -17.70
C HIS A 288 -3.96 3.20 -19.03
N ILE A 289 -4.18 2.06 -19.69
CA ILE A 289 -5.00 1.96 -20.90
C ILE A 289 -6.47 2.19 -20.53
N TYR A 290 -6.96 1.55 -19.44
CA TYR A 290 -8.29 1.81 -18.93
C TYR A 290 -8.52 3.28 -18.60
N ALA A 291 -7.60 3.89 -17.84
CA ALA A 291 -7.73 5.29 -17.46
C ALA A 291 -7.80 6.22 -18.68
N ARG A 292 -6.99 5.95 -19.70
CA ARG A 292 -7.03 6.71 -20.97
C ARG A 292 -8.32 6.50 -21.75
N ALA A 293 -8.80 5.25 -21.80
CA ALA A 293 -10.05 4.93 -22.49
C ALA A 293 -11.25 5.63 -21.82
N ILE A 294 -11.37 5.54 -20.50
CA ILE A 294 -12.47 6.17 -19.74
C ILE A 294 -12.39 7.70 -19.79
N HIS A 295 -11.19 8.28 -19.87
CA HIS A 295 -11.04 9.73 -19.98
C HIS A 295 -11.35 10.24 -21.40
N GLY A 296 -11.17 9.41 -22.42
CA GLY A 296 -11.39 9.76 -23.83
C GLY A 296 -12.85 9.69 -24.29
N GLU A 297 -13.70 9.01 -23.53
CA GLU A 297 -15.13 8.82 -23.80
C GLU A 297 -16.01 9.69 -22.89
#